data_7a5a03f741df68d6acaeb1b50e83d5c0
#
_entry.id   7a5a03f741df68d6acaeb1b50e83d5c0
#
_cell.length_a   1.000
_cell.length_b   1.000
_cell.length_c   1.000
_cell.angle_alpha   90.00
_cell.angle_beta   90.00
_cell.angle_gamma   90.00
#
_symmetry.space_group_name_H-M   'P 1'
#
loop_
_entity.id
_entity.type
_entity.pdbx_description
1 polymer ?
#
loop_
_entity_poly.entity_id
_entity_poly.type
_entity_poly.pdbx_seq_one_letter_code
_entity_poly.pdbx_strand_id
1 'polypeptide(L)'
;EPATSGNDSNPDVTEPTSDNSAGKDGNGGTSDNIKPSQDKTDRDNIKESEAAKTYTAISEAVKNSGFQTYLDNTYIYREDGNYLGEVIVQENMTQIYVMTRTTAMDNAFKQVVRSVIPDSYEDVFARFISASKDETFSADGMKVRVVAPVNGGHMQLIIYY
;
A
#
# COMPACT_ATOMS: atom_id res chain seq x y z
N GLU A 1 28.70 -33.90 32.34
CA GLU A 1 28.85 -35.03 31.40
C GLU A 1 28.06 -36.23 31.83
N PRO A 2 27.59 -37.18 30.97
CA PRO A 2 27.77 -37.30 29.53
C PRO A 2 26.42 -37.42 28.77
N ALA A 3 26.41 -37.07 27.46
CA ALA A 3 26.48 -37.88 26.25
C ALA A 3 25.35 -38.94 26.08
N THR A 4 24.73 -38.97 24.94
CA THR A 4 24.85 -39.79 23.75
C THR A 4 23.57 -39.68 22.94
N SER A 5 23.74 -39.31 21.63
CA SER A 5 23.70 -40.26 20.51
C SER A 5 22.34 -40.62 19.99
N GLY A 6 22.00 -40.19 18.83
CA GLY A 6 22.05 -40.98 17.60
C GLY A 6 20.67 -41.26 17.05
N ASN A 7 20.36 -40.99 15.88
CA ASN A 7 20.28 -41.91 14.76
C ASN A 7 19.44 -41.36 13.63
N ASP A 8 20.05 -41.23 12.51
CA ASP A 8 19.65 -41.51 11.15
C ASP A 8 18.33 -42.24 10.92
N SER A 9 17.58 -41.74 9.94
CA SER A 9 17.02 -42.58 8.86
C SER A 9 16.34 -41.72 7.80
N ASN A 10 17.02 -41.54 6.70
CA ASN A 10 16.41 -41.38 5.39
C ASN A 10 16.10 -42.77 4.84
N PRO A 11 14.98 -43.02 4.21
CA PRO A 11 14.91 -43.43 2.83
C PRO A 11 13.68 -42.86 2.11
N ASP A 12 13.52 -42.74 0.89
CA ASP A 12 13.89 -43.49 -0.28
C ASP A 12 13.21 -42.80 -1.48
N VAL A 13 13.95 -42.71 -2.55
CA VAL A 13 13.56 -42.26 -3.86
C VAL A 13 12.77 -43.38 -4.54
N THR A 14 11.61 -43.07 -5.11
CA THR A 14 11.06 -43.88 -6.20
C THR A 14 10.34 -42.99 -7.21
N GLU A 15 11.00 -42.77 -8.34
CA GLU A 15 10.33 -42.51 -9.61
C GLU A 15 9.63 -43.80 -10.09
N PRO A 16 8.56 -43.69 -10.88
CA PRO A 16 8.36 -44.59 -11.99
C PRO A 16 8.23 -43.89 -13.33
N THR A 17 9.10 -44.29 -14.15
CA THR A 17 9.18 -44.47 -15.61
C THR A 17 7.90 -44.32 -16.42
N SER A 18 8.15 -43.65 -17.56
CA SER A 18 7.49 -43.65 -18.84
C SER A 18 6.66 -44.88 -19.20
N ASP A 19 5.51 -44.67 -19.77
CA ASP A 19 5.13 -45.50 -20.91
C ASP A 19 4.38 -44.74 -22.00
N ASN A 20 4.83 -45.01 -23.18
CA ASN A 20 4.53 -44.40 -24.47
C ASN A 20 3.46 -45.27 -25.15
N SER A 21 2.35 -44.71 -25.57
CA SER A 21 1.51 -45.38 -26.56
C SER A 21 0.86 -44.38 -27.51
N ALA A 22 1.31 -44.48 -28.74
CA ALA A 22 0.77 -43.84 -29.90
C ALA A 22 -0.63 -44.34 -30.24
N GLY A 23 -1.53 -43.41 -30.49
CA GLY A 23 -2.84 -43.67 -31.14
C GLY A 23 -3.16 -42.52 -32.07
N LYS A 24 -3.06 -42.81 -33.36
CA LYS A 24 -3.31 -41.97 -34.50
C LYS A 24 -4.79 -42.13 -34.87
N ASP A 25 -5.45 -41.03 -35.16
CA ASP A 25 -6.37 -40.79 -36.27
C ASP A 25 -7.51 -39.81 -35.94
N GLY A 26 -7.72 -38.82 -36.84
CA GLY A 26 -9.04 -38.43 -37.22
C GLY A 26 -9.44 -36.95 -37.07
N ASN A 27 -8.96 -36.12 -37.97
CA ASN A 27 -9.78 -35.22 -38.78
C ASN A 27 -10.78 -34.23 -38.16
N GLY A 28 -10.59 -32.97 -38.43
CA GLY A 28 -11.69 -32.09 -38.78
C GLY A 28 -12.00 -30.95 -37.84
N GLY A 29 -11.64 -29.78 -38.25
CA GLY A 29 -12.56 -28.69 -38.05
C GLY A 29 -12.18 -27.55 -37.16
N THR A 30 -11.98 -26.46 -37.85
CA THR A 30 -12.13 -25.06 -37.40
C THR A 30 -11.17 -24.55 -36.36
N SER A 31 -10.19 -23.90 -36.89
CA SER A 31 -9.40 -22.85 -36.25
C SER A 31 -10.31 -21.71 -35.76
N ASP A 32 -10.87 -21.84 -34.59
CA ASP A 32 -11.34 -20.68 -33.88
C ASP A 32 -10.12 -19.97 -33.31
N ASN A 33 -9.69 -19.00 -34.09
CA ASN A 33 -8.70 -18.01 -33.74
C ASN A 33 -9.27 -17.17 -32.58
N ILE A 34 -9.16 -17.68 -31.35
CA ILE A 34 -9.48 -16.90 -30.13
C ILE A 34 -8.41 -15.83 -30.04
N LYS A 35 -8.70 -14.69 -30.64
CA LYS A 35 -7.98 -13.45 -30.46
C LYS A 35 -7.86 -13.22 -28.97
N PRO A 36 -6.64 -13.08 -28.41
CA PRO A 36 -6.50 -12.74 -26.99
C PRO A 36 -7.32 -11.49 -26.71
N SER A 37 -8.14 -11.54 -25.70
CA SER A 37 -9.07 -10.49 -25.33
C SER A 37 -8.31 -9.17 -25.10
N GLN A 38 -8.41 -8.25 -26.04
CA GLN A 38 -7.93 -6.86 -25.92
C GLN A 38 -8.54 -6.14 -24.71
N ASP A 39 -9.70 -6.60 -24.25
CA ASP A 39 -10.48 -6.02 -23.16
C ASP A 39 -9.74 -6.04 -21.79
N LYS A 40 -8.81 -6.98 -21.57
CA LYS A 40 -8.06 -7.09 -20.33
C LYS A 40 -6.90 -6.08 -20.26
N THR A 41 -6.21 -5.92 -21.39
CA THR A 41 -5.08 -4.98 -21.51
C THR A 41 -5.57 -3.52 -21.40
N ASP A 42 -6.74 -3.20 -21.97
CA ASP A 42 -7.29 -1.85 -21.91
C ASP A 42 -7.76 -1.48 -20.48
N ARG A 43 -8.33 -2.43 -19.73
CA ARG A 43 -8.73 -2.21 -18.33
C ARG A 43 -7.55 -2.03 -17.40
N ASP A 44 -6.48 -2.78 -17.59
CA ASP A 44 -5.27 -2.67 -16.79
C ASP A 44 -4.55 -1.34 -17.07
N ASN A 45 -4.48 -0.90 -18.32
CA ASN A 45 -3.93 0.39 -18.72
C ASN A 45 -4.75 1.58 -18.19
N ILE A 46 -6.08 1.48 -18.14
CA ILE A 46 -6.95 2.52 -17.57
C ILE A 46 -6.73 2.65 -16.08
N LYS A 47 -6.66 1.54 -15.34
CA LYS A 47 -6.40 1.54 -13.90
C LYS A 47 -5.04 2.13 -13.56
N GLU A 48 -4.00 1.76 -14.29
CA GLU A 48 -2.64 2.32 -14.11
C GLU A 48 -2.62 3.84 -14.38
N SER A 49 -3.34 4.31 -15.42
CA SER A 49 -3.46 5.74 -15.72
C SER A 49 -4.22 6.53 -14.62
N GLU A 50 -5.25 5.94 -14.02
CA GLU A 50 -6.00 6.58 -12.92
C GLU A 50 -5.18 6.61 -11.62
N ALA A 51 -4.49 5.52 -11.28
CA ALA A 51 -3.58 5.47 -10.14
C ALA A 51 -2.46 6.50 -10.25
N ALA A 52 -1.85 6.64 -11.43
CA ALA A 52 -0.81 7.64 -11.69
C ALA A 52 -1.32 9.08 -11.53
N LYS A 53 -2.55 9.37 -11.98
CA LYS A 53 -3.18 10.69 -11.78
C LYS A 53 -3.44 10.99 -10.32
N THR A 54 -3.93 9.99 -9.57
CA THR A 54 -4.20 10.10 -8.14
C THR A 54 -2.89 10.36 -7.37
N TYR A 55 -1.85 9.59 -7.67
CA TYR A 55 -0.51 9.78 -7.09
C TYR A 55 0.02 11.22 -7.31
N THR A 56 -0.05 11.70 -8.55
CA THR A 56 0.42 13.06 -8.92
C THR A 56 -0.37 14.13 -8.16
N ALA A 57 -1.70 14.03 -8.13
CA ALA A 57 -2.56 14.99 -7.46
C ALA A 57 -2.31 15.06 -5.95
N ILE A 58 -2.14 13.91 -5.29
CA ILE A 58 -1.82 13.83 -3.87
C ILE A 58 -0.44 14.41 -3.60
N SER A 59 0.56 14.06 -4.41
CA SER A 59 1.93 14.57 -4.27
C SER A 59 2.01 16.08 -4.40
N GLU A 60 1.25 16.68 -5.31
CA GLU A 60 1.12 18.13 -5.45
C GLU A 60 0.43 18.76 -4.23
N ALA A 61 -0.65 18.15 -3.74
CA ALA A 61 -1.34 18.63 -2.54
C ALA A 61 -0.43 18.60 -1.31
N VAL A 62 0.40 17.56 -1.14
CA VAL A 62 1.38 17.45 -0.06
C VAL A 62 2.39 18.61 -0.14
N LYS A 63 2.96 18.90 -1.31
CA LYS A 63 3.88 20.03 -1.52
C LYS A 63 3.21 21.36 -1.22
N ASN A 64 1.98 21.56 -1.71
CA ASN A 64 1.21 22.78 -1.50
C ASN A 64 0.80 22.99 -0.02
N SER A 65 0.84 21.93 0.80
CA SER A 65 0.59 21.98 2.24
C SER A 65 1.83 22.32 3.07
N GLY A 66 2.97 22.65 2.43
CA GLY A 66 4.20 23.06 3.10
C GLY A 66 5.19 21.94 3.38
N PHE A 67 4.93 20.72 2.91
CA PHE A 67 5.91 19.65 2.97
C PHE A 67 6.99 19.79 1.91
N GLN A 68 8.21 19.49 2.28
CA GLN A 68 9.39 19.54 1.40
C GLN A 68 9.70 18.14 0.87
N THR A 69 9.97 18.02 -0.43
CA THR A 69 10.41 16.73 -1.02
C THR A 69 11.75 16.32 -0.40
N TYR A 70 11.81 15.11 0.12
CA TYR A 70 13.01 14.48 0.66
C TYR A 70 13.52 13.36 -0.25
N LEU A 71 12.63 12.49 -0.71
CA LEU A 71 12.85 11.45 -1.71
C LEU A 71 11.69 11.50 -2.71
N ASP A 72 11.75 10.72 -3.77
CA ASP A 72 10.76 10.74 -4.87
C ASP A 72 9.29 10.68 -4.41
N ASN A 73 9.01 9.90 -3.38
CA ASN A 73 7.67 9.70 -2.83
C ASN A 73 7.53 10.06 -1.35
N THR A 74 8.57 10.66 -0.76
CA THR A 74 8.63 11.01 0.68
C THR A 74 8.79 12.51 0.84
N TYR A 75 7.92 13.09 1.64
CA TYR A 75 7.84 14.51 1.90
C TYR A 75 7.92 14.75 3.41
N ILE A 76 8.78 15.67 3.84
CA ILE A 76 9.00 15.98 5.24
C ILE A 76 8.45 17.36 5.60
N TYR A 77 7.91 17.49 6.81
CA TYR A 77 7.52 18.76 7.39
C TYR A 77 8.51 19.19 8.45
N ARG A 78 8.97 20.42 8.33
CA ARG A 78 9.90 21.06 9.29
C ARG A 78 9.38 22.40 9.72
N GLU A 79 9.58 22.72 11.00
CA GLU A 79 9.31 24.03 11.58
C GLU A 79 10.52 24.46 12.41
N ASP A 80 11.07 25.64 12.16
CA ASP A 80 12.29 26.14 12.80
C ASP A 80 13.48 25.17 12.75
N GLY A 81 13.59 24.42 11.64
CA GLY A 81 14.62 23.42 11.41
C GLY A 81 14.34 22.05 12.07
N ASN A 82 13.34 21.95 12.92
CA ASN A 82 12.97 20.70 13.58
C ASN A 82 12.10 19.84 12.66
N TYR A 83 12.41 18.53 12.56
CA TYR A 83 11.59 17.55 11.90
C TYR A 83 10.35 17.23 12.73
N LEU A 84 9.16 17.43 12.17
CA LEU A 84 7.89 17.22 12.86
C LEU A 84 7.10 16.02 12.33
N GLY A 85 7.34 15.61 11.09
CA GLY A 85 6.67 14.47 10.50
C GLY A 85 6.91 14.31 9.02
N GLU A 86 6.31 13.29 8.41
CA GLU A 86 6.46 12.99 6.99
C GLU A 86 5.21 12.40 6.36
N VAL A 87 5.13 12.51 5.05
CA VAL A 87 4.11 11.88 4.20
C VAL A 87 4.82 11.04 3.15
N ILE A 88 4.40 9.79 3.01
CA ILE A 88 4.86 8.89 1.97
C ILE A 88 3.67 8.59 1.06
N VAL A 89 3.76 8.97 -0.21
CA VAL A 89 2.72 8.72 -1.22
C VAL A 89 3.13 7.54 -2.09
N GLN A 90 2.28 6.54 -2.19
CA GLN A 90 2.48 5.36 -3.02
C GLN A 90 1.28 5.17 -3.96
N GLU A 91 1.37 4.28 -4.93
CA GLU A 91 0.32 4.05 -5.92
C GLU A 91 -1.03 3.63 -5.31
N ASN A 92 -1.01 2.93 -4.19
CA ASN A 92 -2.20 2.35 -3.56
C ASN A 92 -2.43 2.82 -2.12
N MET A 93 -1.58 3.71 -1.60
CA MET A 93 -1.75 4.24 -0.25
C MET A 93 -0.97 5.54 -0.01
N THR A 94 -1.47 6.31 0.94
CA THR A 94 -0.74 7.42 1.56
C THR A 94 -0.50 7.09 3.03
N GLN A 95 0.75 7.21 3.48
CA GLN A 95 1.15 7.07 4.87
C GLN A 95 1.59 8.41 5.41
N ILE A 96 1.17 8.72 6.61
CA ILE A 96 1.45 9.98 7.28
C ILE A 96 1.96 9.68 8.68
N TYR A 97 3.14 10.21 8.99
CA TYR A 97 3.79 10.06 10.30
C TYR A 97 3.88 11.42 10.98
N VAL A 98 3.45 11.50 12.23
CA VAL A 98 3.56 12.69 13.06
C VAL A 98 4.40 12.38 14.29
N MET A 99 5.55 13.05 14.38
CA MET A 99 6.48 12.93 15.52
C MET A 99 6.14 13.95 16.60
N THR A 100 5.88 15.18 16.18
CA THR A 100 5.55 16.29 17.08
C THR A 100 4.43 17.11 16.45
N ARG A 101 3.44 17.45 17.25
CA ARG A 101 2.30 18.25 16.79
C ARG A 101 2.50 19.71 17.11
N THR A 102 2.26 20.55 16.11
CA THR A 102 2.07 22.00 16.22
C THR A 102 0.80 22.37 15.48
N THR A 103 0.26 23.55 15.72
CA THR A 103 -0.92 24.03 14.98
C THR A 103 -0.64 24.11 13.47
N ALA A 104 0.57 24.53 13.08
CA ALA A 104 0.96 24.61 11.67
C ALA A 104 1.03 23.21 11.04
N MET A 105 1.65 22.25 11.72
CA MET A 105 1.72 20.85 11.29
C MET A 105 0.34 20.23 11.17
N ASP A 106 -0.55 20.43 12.16
CA ASP A 106 -1.91 19.91 12.15
C ASP A 106 -2.71 20.47 10.95
N ASN A 107 -2.54 21.75 10.62
CA ASN A 107 -3.18 22.36 9.45
C ASN A 107 -2.64 21.79 8.13
N ALA A 108 -1.33 21.67 8.00
CA ALA A 108 -0.69 21.08 6.82
C ALA A 108 -1.17 19.63 6.62
N PHE A 109 -1.21 18.87 7.69
CA PHE A 109 -1.65 17.51 7.72
C PHE A 109 -3.12 17.35 7.29
N LYS A 110 -3.99 18.20 7.84
CA LYS A 110 -5.41 18.24 7.49
C LYS A 110 -5.64 18.49 6.00
N GLN A 111 -4.81 19.33 5.37
CA GLN A 111 -4.88 19.57 3.93
C GLN A 111 -4.50 18.31 3.13
N VAL A 112 -3.48 17.58 3.57
CA VAL A 112 -3.10 16.31 2.94
C VAL A 112 -4.24 15.29 3.06
N VAL A 113 -4.81 15.10 4.26
CA VAL A 113 -5.95 14.19 4.46
C VAL A 113 -7.11 14.58 3.56
N ARG A 114 -7.44 15.88 3.48
CA ARG A 114 -8.51 16.40 2.61
C ARG A 114 -8.28 16.12 1.13
N SER A 115 -7.04 16.11 0.66
CA SER A 115 -6.75 15.79 -0.74
C SER A 115 -6.99 14.34 -1.10
N VAL A 116 -6.96 13.44 -0.12
CA VAL A 116 -7.17 11.99 -0.29
C VAL A 116 -8.62 11.60 0.05
N ILE A 117 -9.16 12.14 1.14
CA ILE A 117 -10.51 11.86 1.68
C ILE A 117 -11.28 13.18 1.79
N PRO A 118 -11.85 13.69 0.71
CA PRO A 118 -12.39 15.05 0.67
C PRO A 118 -13.64 15.26 1.52
N ASP A 119 -14.51 14.26 1.66
CA ASP A 119 -15.80 14.41 2.35
C ASP A 119 -15.69 14.14 3.85
N SER A 120 -14.87 13.15 4.25
CA SER A 120 -14.74 12.71 5.65
C SER A 120 -13.44 13.17 6.32
N TYR A 121 -12.66 14.08 5.72
CA TYR A 121 -11.32 14.43 6.21
C TYR A 121 -11.31 14.96 7.65
N GLU A 122 -12.34 15.67 8.09
CA GLU A 122 -12.41 16.20 9.45
C GLU A 122 -12.60 15.11 10.49
N ASP A 123 -13.47 14.12 10.21
CA ASP A 123 -13.68 12.97 11.10
C ASP A 123 -12.43 12.11 11.17
N VAL A 124 -11.81 11.81 10.01
CA VAL A 124 -10.55 11.06 9.94
C VAL A 124 -9.45 11.76 10.73
N PHE A 125 -9.30 13.07 10.55
CA PHE A 125 -8.31 13.85 11.29
C PHE A 125 -8.59 13.88 12.79
N ALA A 126 -9.85 14.08 13.21
CA ALA A 126 -10.23 14.07 14.62
C ALA A 126 -9.95 12.71 15.28
N ARG A 127 -10.28 11.59 14.63
CA ARG A 127 -9.95 10.24 15.10
C ARG A 127 -8.45 10.04 15.21
N PHE A 128 -7.70 10.47 14.21
CA PHE A 128 -6.25 10.36 14.21
C PHE A 128 -5.63 11.08 15.41
N ILE A 129 -5.97 12.34 15.64
CA ILE A 129 -5.35 13.13 16.71
C ILE A 129 -5.78 12.73 18.12
N SER A 130 -6.90 12.04 18.27
CA SER A 130 -7.45 11.54 19.55
C SER A 130 -7.15 10.06 19.80
N ALA A 131 -6.47 9.38 18.87
CA ALA A 131 -6.26 7.94 18.96
C ALA A 131 -5.44 7.55 20.19
N SER A 132 -5.99 6.67 21.02
CA SER A 132 -5.31 6.05 22.15
C SER A 132 -5.00 4.56 21.94
N LYS A 133 -5.49 4.00 20.83
CA LYS A 133 -5.28 2.62 20.37
C LYS A 133 -5.37 2.57 18.85
N ASP A 134 -4.80 1.53 18.27
CA ASP A 134 -4.94 1.25 16.85
C ASP A 134 -6.40 1.04 16.47
N GLU A 135 -6.81 1.64 15.36
CA GLU A 135 -8.12 1.40 14.79
C GLU A 135 -8.07 1.33 13.26
N THR A 136 -9.07 0.67 12.69
CA THR A 136 -9.25 0.58 11.24
C THR A 136 -10.73 0.81 10.95
N PHE A 137 -11.02 1.69 9.98
CA PHE A 137 -12.38 2.04 9.58
C PHE A 137 -12.42 2.39 8.08
N SER A 138 -13.59 2.70 7.55
CA SER A 138 -13.77 3.15 6.17
C SER A 138 -14.19 4.62 6.15
N ALA A 139 -13.63 5.40 5.23
CA ALA A 139 -13.97 6.79 4.97
C ALA A 139 -13.92 7.06 3.47
N ASP A 140 -14.94 7.67 2.88
CA ASP A 140 -15.10 7.92 1.44
C ASP A 140 -14.85 6.67 0.56
N GLY A 141 -15.23 5.47 1.07
CA GLY A 141 -15.00 4.19 0.41
C GLY A 141 -13.59 3.63 0.55
N MET A 142 -12.66 4.37 1.13
CA MET A 142 -11.28 3.96 1.36
C MET A 142 -11.12 3.30 2.73
N LYS A 143 -10.15 2.39 2.85
CA LYS A 143 -9.74 1.82 4.13
C LYS A 143 -8.75 2.74 4.81
N VAL A 144 -9.04 3.12 6.05
CA VAL A 144 -8.18 3.97 6.87
C VAL A 144 -7.71 3.19 8.09
N ARG A 145 -6.42 3.26 8.38
CA ARG A 145 -5.82 2.73 9.60
C ARG A 145 -5.12 3.84 10.36
N VAL A 146 -5.47 3.97 11.62
CA VAL A 146 -4.77 4.82 12.59
C VAL A 146 -3.93 3.93 13.49
N VAL A 147 -2.67 4.26 13.66
CA VAL A 147 -1.76 3.63 14.62
C VAL A 147 -1.49 4.64 15.73
N ALA A 148 -1.92 4.31 16.93
CA ALA A 148 -1.75 5.17 18.09
C ALA A 148 -0.29 5.18 18.57
N PRO A 149 0.18 6.27 19.19
CA PRO A 149 1.54 6.34 19.69
C PRO A 149 1.74 5.39 20.87
N VAL A 150 2.81 4.63 20.84
CA VAL A 150 3.23 3.77 21.95
C VAL A 150 4.37 4.47 22.70
N ASN A 151 4.22 4.67 24.01
CA ASN A 151 5.25 5.26 24.86
C ASN A 151 5.81 6.62 24.37
N GLY A 152 4.95 7.49 23.86
CA GLY A 152 5.37 8.78 23.32
C GLY A 152 6.04 8.72 21.94
N GLY A 153 5.87 7.62 21.22
CA GLY A 153 6.31 7.47 19.86
C GLY A 153 5.47 8.28 18.86
N HIS A 154 5.74 8.09 17.59
CA HIS A 154 5.02 8.75 16.52
C HIS A 154 3.61 8.17 16.32
N MET A 155 2.71 9.01 15.85
CA MET A 155 1.39 8.63 15.36
C MET A 155 1.48 8.33 13.86
N GLN A 156 0.70 7.36 13.37
CA GLN A 156 0.65 7.04 11.95
C GLN A 156 -0.79 6.96 11.46
N LEU A 157 -1.05 7.55 10.31
CA LEU A 157 -2.28 7.40 9.55
C LEU A 157 -1.94 6.74 8.21
N ILE A 158 -2.68 5.70 7.83
CA ILE A 158 -2.53 5.01 6.53
C ILE A 158 -3.87 5.01 5.84
N ILE A 159 -3.92 5.53 4.62
CA ILE A 159 -5.10 5.57 3.77
C ILE A 159 -4.82 4.69 2.56
N TYR A 160 -5.64 3.65 2.35
CA TYR A 160 -5.54 2.73 1.21
C TYR A 160 -6.63 3.08 0.19
N TYR A 161 -6.25 3.26 -1.09
CA TYR A 161 -7.11 3.64 -2.21
C TYR A 161 -6.90 2.78 -3.46
#